data_dc4ad5c43f2e0ed65bb22800ce9bd9ac
#
_entry.id   dc4ad5c43f2e0ed65bb22800ce9bd9ac
#
_cell.length_a   1.000
_cell.length_b   1.000
_cell.length_c   1.000
_cell.angle_alpha   90.00
_cell.angle_beta   90.00
_cell.angle_gamma   90.00
#
_symmetry.space_group_name_H-M   'P 1'
#
loop_
_entity.id
_entity.type
_entity.pdbx_description
1 polymer ?
#
loop_
_entity_poly.entity_id
_entity_poly.type
_entity_poly.pdbx_seq_one_letter_code
_entity_poly.pdbx_strand_id
1 'polypeptide(L)'
;SQEIEDIFEKENLQLTFNDKLSIVVQRIYQHYKGYSSIDEVRDMNIDGVSGGVSGLPESFLSQVAQTSDADYLAQVSEHKVPRACDSIWIFFQGKSIRLAFLSFGTESELKRVCQNIYKYNNPGQLSDTNGYKINEMKDGSRVVVVRPSFSETWAFFVRKFDVKRSTLEQWFKGEPGCDESIELLKYLVKGARIISITGEQGCGKTTMLMGMIENIYETMNIRVQETAFELHLRKIYPTRNILTFRETDTISGQEGLDVQKKTDGSVNIIGEVATDPVASWMIQAAQVASKFTLFTHHAKTFPNLVTALRNSMLRTGVFKNEKTAEEQVVQVLNFDIHLKKDFRGKRYVERITECIPIEDKNEYTFEHRKEKTLEGKFDKFFDNATHYFEKVTDRQLYTYRNILEYVDGEYLITNPITEENLRGMRENMDESDIEEFDKFVERHWKDNRKTKQAVEVSEQIKKPVRRGRKPKNGNQSI
;
A
#
# COMPACT_ATOMS: atom_id res chain seq x y z
N SER A 1 16.81 -31.26 17.85
CA SER A 1 17.20 -32.18 16.78
C SER A 1 16.91 -33.61 17.15
N GLN A 2 17.20 -34.03 18.39
CA GLN A 2 16.96 -35.41 18.85
C GLN A 2 15.49 -35.82 18.77
N GLU A 3 14.56 -34.97 19.21
CA GLU A 3 13.12 -35.20 19.11
C GLU A 3 12.64 -35.42 17.66
N ILE A 4 13.22 -34.72 16.70
CA ILE A 4 12.90 -34.87 15.27
C ILE A 4 13.43 -36.21 14.75
N GLU A 5 14.61 -36.62 15.16
CA GLU A 5 15.20 -37.89 14.80
C GLU A 5 14.40 -39.06 15.42
N ASP A 6 14.02 -38.94 16.71
CA ASP A 6 13.20 -39.93 17.40
C ASP A 6 11.81 -40.10 16.79
N ILE A 7 11.18 -38.99 16.38
CA ILE A 7 9.89 -39.02 15.66
C ILE A 7 10.06 -39.66 14.28
N PHE A 8 11.11 -39.28 13.55
CA PHE A 8 11.38 -39.82 12.21
C PHE A 8 11.66 -41.33 12.24
N GLU A 9 12.47 -41.80 13.19
CA GLU A 9 12.73 -43.22 13.37
C GLU A 9 11.46 -43.99 13.74
N LYS A 10 10.65 -43.46 14.64
CA LYS A 10 9.39 -44.07 15.10
C LYS A 10 8.36 -44.16 13.96
N GLU A 11 8.18 -43.12 13.18
CA GLU A 11 7.23 -43.08 12.06
C GLU A 11 7.75 -43.91 10.88
N ASN A 12 9.04 -43.92 10.60
CA ASN A 12 9.64 -44.67 9.51
C ASN A 12 9.45 -46.20 9.64
N LEU A 13 9.39 -46.73 10.85
CA LEU A 13 9.09 -48.15 11.11
C LEU A 13 7.66 -48.56 10.73
N GLN A 14 6.74 -47.58 10.60
CA GLN A 14 5.34 -47.80 10.28
C GLN A 14 5.04 -47.62 8.78
N LEU A 15 6.00 -47.10 7.98
CA LEU A 15 5.77 -46.87 6.54
C LEU A 15 5.59 -48.17 5.78
N THR A 16 4.48 -48.24 5.01
CA THR A 16 4.24 -49.32 4.07
C THR A 16 5.17 -49.24 2.87
N PHE A 17 5.23 -50.28 2.05
CA PHE A 17 5.94 -50.27 0.78
C PHE A 17 5.48 -49.11 -0.12
N ASN A 18 4.17 -48.89 -0.21
CA ASN A 18 3.59 -47.83 -1.03
C ASN A 18 3.99 -46.44 -0.53
N ASP A 19 4.03 -46.22 0.79
CA ASP A 19 4.50 -44.94 1.37
C ASP A 19 5.97 -44.71 1.00
N LYS A 20 6.83 -45.71 1.16
CA LYS A 20 8.25 -45.60 0.80
C LYS A 20 8.45 -45.35 -0.71
N LEU A 21 7.66 -46.02 -1.54
CA LEU A 21 7.68 -45.78 -3.00
C LEU A 21 7.22 -44.35 -3.33
N SER A 22 6.16 -43.88 -2.71
CA SER A 22 5.66 -42.53 -2.89
C SER A 22 6.71 -41.46 -2.48
N ILE A 23 7.43 -41.69 -1.39
CA ILE A 23 8.53 -40.81 -0.96
C ILE A 23 9.63 -40.77 -2.02
N VAL A 24 10.05 -41.93 -2.53
CA VAL A 24 11.11 -42.01 -3.57
C VAL A 24 10.65 -41.31 -4.86
N VAL A 25 9.43 -41.56 -5.31
CA VAL A 25 8.85 -40.89 -6.49
C VAL A 25 8.79 -39.39 -6.28
N GLN A 26 8.35 -38.91 -5.10
CA GLN A 26 8.31 -37.50 -4.77
C GLN A 26 9.71 -36.87 -4.80
N ARG A 27 10.71 -37.54 -4.26
CA ARG A 27 12.12 -37.06 -4.30
C ARG A 27 12.66 -36.96 -5.72
N ILE A 28 12.39 -37.96 -6.55
CA ILE A 28 12.75 -37.93 -7.97
C ILE A 28 12.06 -36.76 -8.67
N TYR A 29 10.75 -36.56 -8.44
CA TYR A 29 10.00 -35.43 -9.00
C TYR A 29 10.58 -34.08 -8.56
N GLN A 30 10.84 -33.91 -7.26
CA GLN A 30 11.44 -32.67 -6.70
C GLN A 30 12.76 -32.33 -7.39
N HIS A 31 13.59 -33.33 -7.67
CA HIS A 31 14.89 -33.13 -8.31
C HIS A 31 14.76 -32.78 -9.80
N TYR A 32 13.85 -33.38 -10.54
CA TYR A 32 13.76 -33.19 -12.00
C TYR A 32 12.78 -32.10 -12.44
N LYS A 33 11.65 -31.95 -11.77
CA LYS A 33 10.56 -31.07 -12.18
C LYS A 33 10.13 -30.08 -11.10
N GLY A 34 10.27 -30.42 -9.84
CA GLY A 34 9.85 -29.63 -8.71
C GLY A 34 10.86 -28.53 -8.32
N TYR A 35 10.62 -27.92 -7.19
CA TYR A 35 11.40 -26.83 -6.65
C TYR A 35 12.28 -27.30 -5.47
N SER A 36 12.72 -28.54 -5.49
CA SER A 36 13.64 -29.12 -4.51
C SER A 36 13.03 -29.11 -3.09
N SER A 37 13.82 -28.76 -2.09
CA SER A 37 13.44 -28.73 -0.67
C SER A 37 12.29 -27.76 -0.31
N ILE A 38 11.92 -26.86 -1.21
CA ILE A 38 10.83 -25.90 -0.95
C ILE A 38 9.45 -26.35 -1.43
N ASP A 39 9.34 -27.48 -2.15
CA ASP A 39 8.03 -27.90 -2.68
C ASP A 39 6.97 -28.08 -1.59
N GLU A 40 7.34 -28.75 -0.50
CA GLU A 40 6.41 -28.99 0.63
C GLU A 40 6.14 -27.68 1.40
N VAL A 41 7.18 -26.87 1.64
CA VAL A 41 7.06 -25.60 2.35
C VAL A 41 6.21 -24.61 1.56
N ARG A 42 6.34 -24.59 0.23
CA ARG A 42 5.54 -23.72 -0.63
C ARG A 42 4.05 -24.00 -0.51
N ASP A 43 3.66 -25.25 -0.37
CA ASP A 43 2.23 -25.64 -0.32
C ASP A 43 1.62 -25.45 1.08
N MET A 44 2.43 -25.19 2.10
CA MET A 44 1.96 -24.85 3.46
C MET A 44 1.19 -23.52 3.49
N ASN A 45 0.41 -23.31 4.55
CA ASN A 45 -0.33 -22.07 4.78
C ASN A 45 0.61 -20.99 5.36
N ILE A 46 1.42 -20.39 4.47
CA ILE A 46 2.39 -19.32 4.77
C ILE A 46 2.17 -18.14 3.83
N ASP A 47 2.63 -16.95 4.20
CA ASP A 47 2.51 -15.73 3.38
C ASP A 47 3.50 -15.73 2.20
N GLY A 48 4.60 -16.49 2.30
CA GLY A 48 5.59 -16.59 1.24
C GLY A 48 6.81 -17.43 1.62
N VAL A 49 7.64 -17.70 0.61
CA VAL A 49 8.93 -18.40 0.75
C VAL A 49 9.99 -17.74 -0.12
N SER A 50 11.21 -17.70 0.36
CA SER A 50 12.36 -17.21 -0.41
C SER A 50 13.58 -18.10 -0.24
N GLY A 51 14.44 -18.10 -1.25
CA GLY A 51 15.71 -18.83 -1.24
C GLY A 51 16.83 -18.00 -1.81
N GLY A 52 18.07 -18.25 -1.35
CA GLY A 52 19.26 -17.53 -1.82
C GLY A 52 19.44 -16.11 -1.28
N VAL A 53 18.64 -15.69 -0.30
CA VAL A 53 18.59 -14.29 0.20
C VAL A 53 19.56 -14.00 1.33
N SER A 54 20.30 -14.98 1.78
CA SER A 54 21.34 -14.85 2.82
C SER A 54 22.40 -15.94 2.68
N GLY A 55 23.49 -15.82 3.42
CA GLY A 55 24.62 -16.72 3.33
C GLY A 55 25.63 -16.30 2.26
N LEU A 56 26.75 -16.97 2.23
CA LEU A 56 27.88 -16.64 1.36
C LEU A 56 27.67 -17.17 -0.06
N PRO A 57 27.85 -16.32 -1.09
CA PRO A 57 27.85 -16.78 -2.48
C PRO A 57 29.08 -17.67 -2.79
N GLU A 58 28.95 -18.62 -3.69
CA GLU A 58 30.01 -19.52 -4.09
C GLU A 58 31.19 -18.77 -4.74
N SER A 59 30.90 -17.66 -5.42
CA SER A 59 31.93 -16.79 -5.98
C SER A 59 32.84 -16.20 -4.91
N PHE A 60 32.33 -15.84 -3.77
CA PHE A 60 33.12 -15.35 -2.64
C PHE A 60 33.94 -16.45 -2.00
N LEU A 61 33.36 -17.63 -1.83
CA LEU A 61 34.09 -18.81 -1.32
C LEU A 61 35.29 -19.19 -2.21
N SER A 62 35.11 -19.09 -3.51
CA SER A 62 36.19 -19.34 -4.49
C SER A 62 37.33 -18.30 -4.39
N GLN A 63 37.00 -17.04 -4.08
CA GLN A 63 38.00 -15.99 -3.85
C GLN A 63 38.76 -16.21 -2.53
N VAL A 64 38.07 -16.54 -1.45
CA VAL A 64 38.69 -16.82 -0.15
C VAL A 64 39.58 -18.06 -0.23
N ALA A 65 39.19 -19.09 -0.98
CA ALA A 65 40.05 -20.27 -1.21
C ALA A 65 41.37 -19.93 -1.87
N GLN A 66 41.44 -18.87 -2.66
CA GLN A 66 42.69 -18.40 -3.30
C GLN A 66 43.57 -17.56 -2.35
N THR A 67 43.00 -17.01 -1.27
CA THR A 67 43.72 -16.14 -0.31
C THR A 67 44.30 -16.85 0.90
N SER A 68 44.23 -18.18 0.97
CA SER A 68 44.85 -19.02 2.02
C SER A 68 44.32 -18.87 3.44
N ASP A 69 43.09 -18.38 3.62
CA ASP A 69 42.44 -18.34 4.92
C ASP A 69 41.82 -19.72 5.26
N ALA A 70 42.68 -20.63 5.70
CA ALA A 70 42.30 -22.00 5.99
C ALA A 70 41.28 -22.13 7.15
N ASP A 71 41.36 -21.24 8.14
CA ASP A 71 40.45 -21.26 9.28
C ASP A 71 39.03 -20.85 8.88
N TYR A 72 38.89 -19.86 7.99
CA TYR A 72 37.60 -19.45 7.47
C TYR A 72 36.96 -20.53 6.59
N LEU A 73 37.75 -21.16 5.72
CA LEU A 73 37.28 -22.28 4.89
C LEU A 73 36.88 -23.50 5.72
N ALA A 74 37.57 -23.78 6.83
CA ALA A 74 37.22 -24.84 7.76
C ALA A 74 35.84 -24.55 8.41
N GLN A 75 35.56 -23.30 8.86
CA GLN A 75 34.26 -22.90 9.41
C GLN A 75 33.13 -23.01 8.39
N VAL A 76 33.38 -22.69 7.13
CA VAL A 76 32.37 -22.86 6.06
C VAL A 76 32.14 -24.34 5.79
N SER A 77 33.21 -25.16 5.72
CA SER A 77 33.08 -26.61 5.48
C SER A 77 32.38 -27.35 6.62
N GLU A 78 32.51 -26.88 7.86
CA GLU A 78 31.81 -27.40 9.04
C GLU A 78 30.35 -26.87 9.16
N HIS A 79 29.80 -26.22 8.14
CA HIS A 79 28.48 -25.61 8.13
C HIS A 79 28.24 -24.55 9.24
N LYS A 80 29.27 -24.02 9.87
CA LYS A 80 29.17 -22.94 10.84
C LYS A 80 28.79 -21.62 10.20
N VAL A 81 29.19 -21.39 8.94
CA VAL A 81 28.83 -20.25 8.11
C VAL A 81 27.90 -20.72 7.00
N PRO A 82 26.66 -20.26 6.94
CA PRO A 82 25.70 -20.70 5.92
C PRO A 82 26.07 -20.17 4.54
N ARG A 83 25.87 -21.00 3.52
CA ARG A 83 26.04 -20.65 2.10
C ARG A 83 24.70 -20.13 1.54
N ALA A 84 24.73 -19.49 0.38
CA ALA A 84 23.51 -19.02 -0.30
C ALA A 84 22.52 -20.17 -0.59
N CYS A 85 23.02 -21.37 -0.94
CA CYS A 85 22.18 -22.55 -1.14
C CYS A 85 21.56 -23.12 0.16
N ASP A 86 22.03 -22.72 1.34
CA ASP A 86 21.47 -23.09 2.64
C ASP A 86 20.47 -22.05 3.16
N SER A 87 20.11 -21.07 2.31
CA SER A 87 19.24 -19.96 2.67
C SER A 87 17.82 -20.21 2.20
N ILE A 88 16.99 -20.71 3.11
CA ILE A 88 15.53 -20.87 2.90
C ILE A 88 14.83 -20.14 4.02
N TRP A 89 13.94 -19.23 3.64
CA TRP A 89 13.16 -18.42 4.55
C TRP A 89 11.67 -18.49 4.23
N ILE A 90 10.86 -18.58 5.25
CA ILE A 90 9.41 -18.41 5.12
C ILE A 90 9.00 -17.05 5.68
N PHE A 91 7.95 -16.51 5.10
CA PHE A 91 7.25 -15.35 5.61
C PHE A 91 5.91 -15.82 6.17
N PHE A 92 5.68 -15.61 7.47
CA PHE A 92 4.49 -16.09 8.16
C PHE A 92 4.03 -15.08 9.21
N GLN A 93 2.78 -14.65 9.09
CA GLN A 93 2.15 -13.65 9.99
C GLN A 93 3.00 -12.38 10.19
N GLY A 94 3.61 -11.92 9.09
CA GLY A 94 4.44 -10.71 9.10
C GLY A 94 5.85 -10.87 9.66
N LYS A 95 6.30 -12.11 9.91
CA LYS A 95 7.66 -12.43 10.38
C LYS A 95 8.42 -13.24 9.36
N SER A 96 9.72 -12.92 9.17
CA SER A 96 10.64 -13.74 8.39
C SER A 96 11.31 -14.77 9.30
N ILE A 97 11.21 -16.04 8.95
CA ILE A 97 11.72 -17.17 9.74
C ILE A 97 12.66 -17.99 8.85
N ARG A 98 13.91 -18.16 9.26
CA ARG A 98 14.87 -19.02 8.57
C ARG A 98 14.62 -20.47 8.92
N LEU A 99 14.57 -21.33 7.88
CA LEU A 99 14.51 -22.79 8.03
C LEU A 99 15.92 -23.38 7.94
N ALA A 100 16.65 -23.35 9.07
CA ALA A 100 18.06 -23.74 9.12
C ALA A 100 18.31 -25.24 8.82
N PHE A 101 17.26 -26.05 8.88
CA PHE A 101 17.31 -27.50 8.60
C PHE A 101 17.06 -27.86 7.12
N LEU A 102 16.75 -26.85 6.27
CA LEU A 102 16.56 -27.05 4.84
C LEU A 102 17.68 -26.39 4.04
N SER A 103 18.09 -27.06 2.95
CA SER A 103 19.09 -26.57 2.02
C SER A 103 18.78 -27.08 0.61
N PHE A 104 19.20 -26.30 -0.41
CA PHE A 104 19.26 -26.79 -1.80
C PHE A 104 20.48 -27.71 -2.04
N GLY A 105 21.38 -27.82 -1.08
CA GLY A 105 22.60 -28.61 -1.15
C GLY A 105 23.69 -27.96 -1.99
N THR A 106 23.39 -27.48 -3.19
CA THR A 106 24.35 -26.83 -4.10
C THR A 106 23.78 -25.54 -4.71
N GLU A 107 24.68 -24.63 -5.12
CA GLU A 107 24.26 -23.42 -5.85
C GLU A 107 23.67 -23.76 -7.23
N SER A 108 24.15 -24.84 -7.85
CA SER A 108 23.57 -25.34 -9.10
C SER A 108 22.11 -25.75 -8.96
N GLU A 109 21.73 -26.33 -7.84
CA GLU A 109 20.32 -26.69 -7.57
C GLU A 109 19.47 -25.44 -7.28
N LEU A 110 19.98 -24.50 -6.49
CA LEU A 110 19.33 -23.19 -6.29
C LEU A 110 19.12 -22.47 -7.63
N LYS A 111 20.14 -22.44 -8.49
CA LYS A 111 20.04 -21.89 -9.85
C LYS A 111 18.97 -22.59 -10.67
N ARG A 112 18.90 -23.94 -10.64
CA ARG A 112 17.87 -24.72 -11.32
C ARG A 112 16.48 -24.33 -10.86
N VAL A 113 16.26 -24.22 -9.56
CA VAL A 113 15.00 -23.78 -8.98
C VAL A 113 14.66 -22.37 -9.45
N CYS A 114 15.57 -21.42 -9.33
CA CYS A 114 15.41 -20.05 -9.81
C CYS A 114 15.04 -19.99 -11.30
N GLN A 115 15.68 -20.82 -12.14
CA GLN A 115 15.41 -20.84 -13.57
C GLN A 115 14.05 -21.46 -13.94
N ASN A 116 13.46 -22.26 -13.08
CA ASN A 116 12.20 -22.96 -13.35
C ASN A 116 10.97 -22.30 -12.71
N ILE A 117 11.11 -21.69 -11.54
CA ILE A 117 10.00 -21.22 -10.72
C ILE A 117 9.17 -20.10 -11.37
N TYR A 118 9.77 -19.29 -12.25
CA TYR A 118 9.09 -18.16 -12.92
C TYR A 118 8.52 -18.50 -14.30
N LYS A 119 8.72 -19.72 -14.82
CA LYS A 119 8.45 -20.05 -16.25
C LYS A 119 6.98 -20.19 -16.62
N TYR A 120 6.07 -20.21 -15.67
CA TYR A 120 4.65 -20.38 -15.98
C TYR A 120 4.14 -19.24 -16.86
N ASN A 121 3.61 -19.58 -18.05
CA ASN A 121 3.13 -18.62 -19.05
C ASN A 121 4.08 -17.48 -19.42
N ASN A 122 5.36 -17.60 -19.12
CA ASN A 122 6.38 -16.60 -19.46
C ASN A 122 7.52 -17.22 -20.26
N PRO A 123 7.56 -17.02 -21.59
CA PRO A 123 8.59 -17.59 -22.46
C PRO A 123 9.96 -16.88 -22.36
N GLY A 124 10.03 -15.72 -21.68
CA GLY A 124 11.25 -14.93 -21.53
C GLY A 124 12.28 -15.65 -20.66
N GLN A 125 13.57 -15.61 -21.07
CA GLN A 125 14.66 -16.15 -20.26
C GLN A 125 15.37 -15.04 -19.46
N LEU A 126 15.90 -15.41 -18.30
CA LEU A 126 16.88 -14.60 -17.59
C LEU A 126 18.19 -14.58 -18.37
N SER A 127 18.74 -13.40 -18.61
CA SER A 127 19.99 -13.16 -19.34
C SER A 127 20.83 -12.11 -18.61
N ASP A 128 22.03 -11.85 -19.08
CA ASP A 128 22.89 -10.81 -18.48
C ASP A 128 22.30 -9.40 -18.69
N THR A 129 21.51 -9.22 -19.74
CA THR A 129 20.77 -7.97 -20.02
C THR A 129 19.43 -7.90 -19.30
N ASN A 130 18.93 -9.03 -18.80
CA ASN A 130 17.68 -9.13 -18.07
C ASN A 130 17.91 -9.94 -16.79
N GLY A 131 18.48 -9.28 -15.78
CA GLY A 131 18.95 -9.89 -14.54
C GLY A 131 17.88 -10.30 -13.55
N TYR A 132 16.59 -9.99 -13.80
CA TYR A 132 15.46 -10.37 -12.95
C TYR A 132 14.21 -10.71 -13.76
N LYS A 133 13.29 -11.43 -13.14
CA LYS A 133 11.94 -11.70 -13.67
C LYS A 133 10.93 -11.62 -12.57
N ILE A 134 9.78 -11.01 -12.90
CA ILE A 134 8.59 -10.99 -12.06
C ILE A 134 7.51 -11.73 -12.84
N ASN A 135 6.90 -12.73 -12.21
CA ASN A 135 5.83 -13.50 -12.84
C ASN A 135 4.82 -13.99 -11.81
N GLU A 136 3.76 -14.60 -12.29
CA GLU A 136 2.74 -15.29 -11.50
C GLU A 136 2.88 -16.80 -11.71
N MET A 137 2.80 -17.57 -10.65
CA MET A 137 2.77 -19.03 -10.70
C MET A 137 1.36 -19.54 -11.03
N LYS A 138 1.21 -20.83 -11.34
CA LYS A 138 -0.10 -21.44 -11.68
C LYS A 138 -1.15 -21.27 -10.59
N ASP A 139 -0.75 -21.23 -9.33
CA ASP A 139 -1.63 -21.05 -8.18
C ASP A 139 -2.00 -19.58 -7.91
N GLY A 140 -1.45 -18.64 -8.68
CA GLY A 140 -1.65 -17.21 -8.52
C GLY A 140 -0.61 -16.54 -7.59
N SER A 141 0.36 -17.29 -7.08
CA SER A 141 1.44 -16.72 -6.27
C SER A 141 2.36 -15.86 -7.14
N ARG A 142 2.76 -14.70 -6.63
CA ARG A 142 3.75 -13.85 -7.30
C ARG A 142 5.15 -14.39 -7.06
N VAL A 143 5.92 -14.51 -8.11
CA VAL A 143 7.31 -14.90 -8.04
C VAL A 143 8.22 -13.79 -8.58
N VAL A 144 9.29 -13.50 -7.85
CA VAL A 144 10.40 -12.65 -8.29
C VAL A 144 11.66 -13.49 -8.26
N VAL A 145 12.45 -13.47 -9.34
CA VAL A 145 13.73 -14.15 -9.41
C VAL A 145 14.79 -13.15 -9.82
N VAL A 146 15.96 -13.24 -9.20
CA VAL A 146 17.14 -12.44 -9.53
C VAL A 146 18.33 -13.36 -9.78
N ARG A 147 19.28 -12.90 -10.60
CA ARG A 147 20.51 -13.63 -10.95
C ARG A 147 21.76 -12.76 -10.81
N PRO A 148 22.94 -13.34 -10.63
CA PRO A 148 24.20 -12.67 -10.94
C PRO A 148 24.24 -12.29 -12.44
N SER A 149 24.71 -11.15 -12.88
CA SER A 149 25.43 -10.03 -12.25
C SER A 149 24.52 -8.93 -11.66
N PHE A 150 23.20 -9.05 -11.79
CA PHE A 150 22.25 -8.08 -11.24
C PHE A 150 22.19 -8.15 -9.69
N SER A 151 22.40 -9.34 -9.12
CA SER A 151 22.45 -9.60 -7.69
C SER A 151 23.72 -10.40 -7.34
N GLU A 152 24.13 -10.45 -6.08
CA GLU A 152 25.30 -11.21 -5.64
C GLU A 152 25.13 -12.71 -5.82
N THR A 153 23.89 -13.19 -5.70
CA THR A 153 23.53 -14.61 -5.76
C THR A 153 22.30 -14.84 -6.61
N TRP A 154 22.04 -16.08 -6.97
CA TRP A 154 20.74 -16.52 -7.40
C TRP A 154 19.78 -16.47 -6.21
N ALA A 155 18.67 -15.75 -6.35
CA ALA A 155 17.64 -15.70 -5.33
C ALA A 155 16.24 -15.64 -5.94
N PHE A 156 15.27 -16.14 -5.17
CA PHE A 156 13.86 -16.03 -5.53
C PHE A 156 13.01 -15.65 -4.32
N PHE A 157 11.86 -15.04 -4.60
CA PHE A 157 10.84 -14.68 -3.65
C PHE A 157 9.49 -15.13 -4.19
N VAL A 158 8.80 -15.99 -3.47
CA VAL A 158 7.41 -16.35 -3.75
C VAL A 158 6.54 -15.72 -2.68
N ARG A 159 5.56 -14.95 -3.09
CA ARG A 159 4.54 -14.39 -2.24
C ARG A 159 3.20 -14.99 -2.58
N LYS A 160 2.59 -15.61 -1.60
CA LYS A 160 1.26 -16.20 -1.74
C LYS A 160 0.21 -15.14 -1.46
N PHE A 161 -0.88 -15.23 -2.21
CA PHE A 161 -2.05 -14.38 -1.98
C PHE A 161 -3.20 -15.30 -1.62
N ASP A 162 -3.55 -15.28 -0.33
CA ASP A 162 -4.74 -15.98 0.13
C ASP A 162 -5.98 -15.33 -0.49
N VAL A 163 -6.72 -16.11 -1.29
CA VAL A 163 -8.02 -15.69 -1.84
C VAL A 163 -9.06 -15.76 -0.72
N LYS A 164 -8.92 -14.90 0.29
CA LYS A 164 -9.89 -14.79 1.37
C LYS A 164 -10.68 -13.49 1.20
N ARG A 165 -11.99 -13.63 1.28
CA ARG A 165 -12.86 -12.45 1.42
C ARG A 165 -12.49 -11.77 2.73
N SER A 166 -12.12 -10.50 2.65
CA SER A 166 -11.86 -9.65 3.81
C SER A 166 -13.01 -8.67 3.97
N THR A 167 -13.58 -8.61 5.16
CA THR A 167 -14.65 -7.68 5.49
C THR A 167 -14.16 -6.59 6.43
N LEU A 168 -14.87 -5.47 6.51
CA LEU A 168 -14.55 -4.41 7.47
C LEU A 168 -14.69 -4.90 8.90
N GLU A 169 -15.68 -5.76 9.20
CA GLU A 169 -15.90 -6.35 10.51
C GLU A 169 -14.71 -7.23 10.96
N GLN A 170 -14.07 -7.92 10.02
CA GLN A 170 -12.86 -8.70 10.32
C GLN A 170 -11.66 -7.80 10.60
N TRP A 171 -11.59 -6.64 9.94
CA TRP A 171 -10.52 -5.68 10.15
C TRP A 171 -10.60 -5.01 11.53
N PHE A 172 -11.79 -4.56 11.94
CA PHE A 172 -12.01 -3.74 13.15
C PHE A 172 -12.28 -4.56 14.43
N LYS A 173 -11.93 -5.82 14.50
CA LYS A 173 -12.29 -6.71 15.62
C LYS A 173 -11.96 -6.14 17.00
N GLY A 174 -13.00 -5.93 17.84
CA GLY A 174 -12.89 -5.85 19.29
C GLY A 174 -12.41 -4.50 19.86
N GLU A 175 -12.32 -3.47 19.05
CA GLU A 175 -11.94 -2.14 19.51
C GLU A 175 -13.22 -1.30 19.78
N PRO A 176 -13.25 -0.46 20.83
CA PRO A 176 -14.32 0.52 21.00
C PRO A 176 -14.44 1.47 19.81
N GLY A 177 -15.68 1.84 19.41
CA GLY A 177 -15.94 2.71 18.26
C GLY A 177 -15.80 2.03 16.89
N CYS A 178 -15.68 0.69 16.86
CA CYS A 178 -15.57 -0.07 15.61
C CYS A 178 -16.80 0.04 14.74
N ASP A 179 -17.99 -0.08 15.32
CA ASP A 179 -19.24 -0.13 14.58
C ASP A 179 -19.49 1.16 13.83
N GLU A 180 -19.26 2.31 14.48
CA GLU A 180 -19.35 3.63 13.88
C GLU A 180 -18.29 3.84 12.77
N SER A 181 -17.11 3.28 12.97
CA SER A 181 -16.02 3.33 11.96
C SER A 181 -16.39 2.53 10.72
N ILE A 182 -16.99 1.36 10.89
CA ILE A 182 -17.47 0.50 9.80
C ILE A 182 -18.61 1.18 9.07
N GLU A 183 -19.60 1.74 9.80
CA GLU A 183 -20.70 2.49 9.20
C GLU A 183 -20.17 3.66 8.34
N LEU A 184 -19.25 4.45 8.88
CA LEU A 184 -18.63 5.56 8.15
C LEU A 184 -17.97 5.11 6.86
N LEU A 185 -17.15 4.05 6.90
CA LEU A 185 -16.48 3.51 5.71
C LEU A 185 -17.48 3.00 4.67
N LYS A 186 -18.54 2.33 5.08
CA LYS A 186 -19.63 1.89 4.19
C LYS A 186 -20.28 3.08 3.49
N TYR A 187 -20.58 4.15 4.22
CA TYR A 187 -21.19 5.34 3.62
C TYR A 187 -20.24 6.09 2.67
N LEU A 188 -18.94 6.15 2.95
CA LEU A 188 -17.95 6.72 2.04
C LEU A 188 -17.93 5.98 0.68
N VAL A 189 -18.05 4.65 0.71
CA VAL A 189 -18.07 3.83 -0.52
C VAL A 189 -19.41 3.96 -1.24
N LYS A 190 -20.53 3.82 -0.53
CA LYS A 190 -21.89 3.95 -1.10
C LYS A 190 -22.14 5.35 -1.66
N GLY A 191 -21.59 6.38 -0.99
CA GLY A 191 -21.61 7.76 -1.46
C GLY A 191 -20.66 8.07 -2.62
N ALA A 192 -20.04 7.04 -3.21
CA ALA A 192 -19.17 7.16 -4.39
C ALA A 192 -18.05 8.20 -4.21
N ARG A 193 -17.37 8.19 -3.06
CA ARG A 193 -16.22 9.08 -2.81
C ARG A 193 -14.93 8.49 -3.33
N ILE A 194 -14.04 9.33 -3.81
CA ILE A 194 -12.69 8.95 -4.22
C ILE A 194 -11.85 8.86 -2.97
N ILE A 195 -11.33 7.64 -2.70
CA ILE A 195 -10.69 7.31 -1.43
C ILE A 195 -9.33 6.70 -1.68
N SER A 196 -8.32 7.28 -1.03
CA SER A 196 -7.00 6.67 -0.89
C SER A 196 -6.91 5.83 0.39
N ILE A 197 -6.16 4.75 0.32
CA ILE A 197 -5.76 3.96 1.48
C ILE A 197 -4.25 4.03 1.58
N THR A 198 -3.76 4.73 2.59
CA THR A 198 -2.33 5.02 2.75
C THR A 198 -1.72 4.31 3.95
N GLY A 199 -0.40 4.23 3.98
CA GLY A 199 0.37 3.64 5.08
C GLY A 199 1.56 2.83 4.62
N GLU A 200 2.37 2.37 5.56
CA GLU A 200 3.60 1.62 5.32
C GLU A 200 3.34 0.24 4.69
N GLN A 201 4.40 -0.37 4.20
CA GLN A 201 4.32 -1.73 3.67
C GLN A 201 3.90 -2.72 4.76
N GLY A 202 2.96 -3.61 4.44
CA GLY A 202 2.48 -4.64 5.38
C GLY A 202 1.49 -4.14 6.44
N CYS A 203 1.04 -2.87 6.42
CA CYS A 203 0.00 -2.36 7.32
C CYS A 203 -1.42 -2.81 6.97
N GLY A 204 -1.62 -3.51 5.84
CA GLY A 204 -2.91 -4.11 5.46
C GLY A 204 -3.76 -3.30 4.49
N LYS A 205 -3.15 -2.43 3.67
CA LYS A 205 -3.86 -1.61 2.66
C LYS A 205 -4.73 -2.45 1.73
N THR A 206 -4.18 -3.51 1.17
CA THR A 206 -4.91 -4.44 0.27
C THR A 206 -6.10 -5.10 0.98
N THR A 207 -5.93 -5.49 2.24
CA THR A 207 -6.99 -6.09 3.06
C THR A 207 -8.12 -5.09 3.34
N MET A 208 -7.78 -3.84 3.66
CA MET A 208 -8.76 -2.76 3.85
C MET A 208 -9.49 -2.47 2.54
N LEU A 209 -8.76 -2.35 1.42
CA LEU A 209 -9.34 -2.15 0.09
C LEU A 209 -10.36 -3.25 -0.24
N MET A 210 -10.06 -4.51 0.03
CA MET A 210 -10.98 -5.62 -0.18
C MET A 210 -12.26 -5.49 0.66
N GLY A 211 -12.13 -5.13 1.95
CA GLY A 211 -13.27 -4.88 2.83
C GLY A 211 -14.16 -3.72 2.36
N MET A 212 -13.56 -2.70 1.75
CA MET A 212 -14.33 -1.59 1.15
C MET A 212 -15.04 -1.99 -0.13
N ILE A 213 -14.41 -2.78 -1.01
CA ILE A 213 -14.98 -3.25 -2.27
C ILE A 213 -16.28 -4.05 -2.06
N GLU A 214 -16.38 -4.76 -0.96
CA GLU A 214 -17.60 -5.49 -0.59
C GLU A 214 -18.83 -4.58 -0.51
N ASN A 215 -18.64 -3.33 -0.13
CA ASN A 215 -19.71 -2.34 0.07
C ASN A 215 -20.07 -1.53 -1.19
N ILE A 216 -19.44 -1.81 -2.33
CA ILE A 216 -19.81 -1.22 -3.62
C ILE A 216 -21.12 -1.87 -4.08
N TYR A 217 -22.09 -1.08 -4.53
CA TYR A 217 -23.36 -1.60 -5.06
C TYR A 217 -23.13 -2.64 -6.16
N GLU A 218 -23.87 -3.73 -6.14
CA GLU A 218 -23.73 -4.85 -7.08
C GLU A 218 -24.01 -4.46 -8.53
N THR A 219 -24.80 -3.43 -8.75
CA THR A 219 -25.10 -2.86 -10.07
C THR A 219 -23.96 -2.12 -10.71
N MET A 220 -22.88 -1.81 -9.97
CA MET A 220 -21.74 -1.08 -10.48
C MET A 220 -20.68 -2.00 -11.12
N ASN A 221 -20.25 -1.64 -12.33
CA ASN A 221 -19.20 -2.33 -13.05
C ASN A 221 -17.84 -1.95 -12.49
N ILE A 222 -17.03 -2.91 -12.05
CA ILE A 222 -15.74 -2.68 -11.42
C ILE A 222 -14.61 -2.98 -12.42
N ARG A 223 -13.68 -2.04 -12.55
CA ARG A 223 -12.43 -2.20 -13.30
C ARG A 223 -11.26 -2.08 -12.35
N VAL A 224 -10.36 -3.05 -12.43
CA VAL A 224 -9.25 -3.19 -11.48
C VAL A 224 -7.94 -3.10 -12.25
N GLN A 225 -7.03 -2.28 -11.77
CA GLN A 225 -5.64 -2.22 -12.26
C GLN A 225 -4.70 -2.66 -11.15
N GLU A 226 -3.85 -3.63 -11.47
CA GLU A 226 -2.87 -4.20 -10.54
C GLU A 226 -1.51 -4.38 -11.23
N THR A 227 -0.43 -4.44 -10.46
CA THR A 227 0.88 -4.87 -10.95
C THR A 227 0.99 -6.40 -11.03
N ALA A 228 0.26 -7.10 -10.17
CA ALA A 228 0.05 -8.55 -10.19
C ALA A 228 -1.35 -8.82 -9.65
N PHE A 229 -2.01 -9.91 -10.07
CA PHE A 229 -3.36 -10.25 -9.61
C PHE A 229 -3.36 -10.67 -8.14
N GLU A 230 -3.43 -9.70 -7.23
CA GLU A 230 -3.43 -9.90 -5.78
C GLU A 230 -4.84 -9.94 -5.18
N LEU A 231 -5.76 -9.15 -5.73
CA LEU A 231 -7.11 -8.99 -5.18
C LEU A 231 -8.04 -10.17 -5.50
N HIS A 232 -7.82 -10.86 -6.60
CA HIS A 232 -8.61 -12.00 -7.07
C HIS A 232 -10.14 -11.80 -7.01
N LEU A 233 -10.63 -10.58 -7.22
CA LEU A 233 -12.02 -10.20 -7.01
C LEU A 233 -13.02 -11.04 -7.80
N ARG A 234 -12.67 -11.49 -9.00
CA ARG A 234 -13.54 -12.38 -9.81
C ARG A 234 -13.73 -13.77 -9.19
N LYS A 235 -12.79 -14.25 -8.39
CA LYS A 235 -12.93 -15.51 -7.65
C LYS A 235 -13.81 -15.32 -6.41
N ILE A 236 -13.73 -14.14 -5.77
CA ILE A 236 -14.50 -13.82 -4.56
C ILE A 236 -15.96 -13.46 -4.93
N TYR A 237 -16.15 -12.71 -6.02
CA TYR A 237 -17.43 -12.20 -6.48
C TYR A 237 -17.74 -12.66 -7.92
N PRO A 238 -17.97 -13.96 -8.16
CA PRO A 238 -18.08 -14.52 -9.52
C PRO A 238 -19.30 -14.03 -10.30
N THR A 239 -20.31 -13.51 -9.63
CA THR A 239 -21.55 -12.99 -10.23
C THR A 239 -21.49 -11.49 -10.57
N ARG A 240 -20.48 -10.75 -10.11
CA ARG A 240 -20.34 -9.30 -10.35
C ARG A 240 -19.61 -9.02 -11.66
N ASN A 241 -19.95 -7.89 -12.27
CA ASN A 241 -19.23 -7.41 -13.47
C ASN A 241 -17.88 -6.81 -13.08
N ILE A 242 -16.86 -7.67 -13.04
CA ILE A 242 -15.49 -7.32 -12.66
C ILE A 242 -14.52 -7.73 -13.76
N LEU A 243 -13.67 -6.80 -14.18
CA LEU A 243 -12.56 -7.08 -15.08
C LEU A 243 -11.27 -6.50 -14.49
N THR A 244 -10.25 -7.37 -14.38
CA THR A 244 -8.95 -7.01 -13.81
C THR A 244 -7.90 -6.99 -14.91
N PHE A 245 -7.07 -5.95 -14.90
CA PHE A 245 -5.94 -5.73 -15.79
C PHE A 245 -4.65 -5.70 -14.96
N ARG A 246 -3.56 -6.13 -15.55
CA ARG A 246 -2.23 -6.04 -14.95
C ARG A 246 -1.21 -5.52 -15.94
N GLU A 247 -0.14 -4.93 -15.42
CA GLU A 247 1.05 -4.67 -16.22
C GLU A 247 1.73 -5.97 -16.66
N THR A 248 2.30 -5.92 -17.86
CA THR A 248 3.14 -6.99 -18.40
C THR A 248 4.44 -6.38 -18.93
N ASP A 249 5.40 -7.21 -19.33
CA ASP A 249 6.65 -6.73 -19.94
C ASP A 249 6.41 -5.90 -21.24
N THR A 250 5.24 -6.01 -21.85
CA THR A 250 4.89 -5.39 -23.16
C THR A 250 3.71 -4.43 -23.09
N ILE A 251 2.94 -4.43 -22.02
CA ILE A 251 1.76 -3.57 -21.83
C ILE A 251 1.92 -2.84 -20.49
N SER A 252 2.04 -1.54 -20.55
CA SER A 252 2.16 -0.69 -19.36
C SER A 252 0.83 -0.59 -18.61
N GLY A 253 0.90 -0.24 -17.31
CA GLY A 253 -0.30 0.05 -16.52
C GLY A 253 -1.15 1.17 -17.12
N GLN A 254 -0.54 2.16 -17.77
CA GLN A 254 -1.25 3.24 -18.45
C GLN A 254 -2.06 2.72 -19.64
N GLU A 255 -1.49 1.85 -20.47
CA GLU A 255 -2.24 1.25 -21.59
C GLU A 255 -3.41 0.40 -21.09
N GLY A 256 -3.22 -0.35 -20.00
CA GLY A 256 -4.29 -1.09 -19.33
C GLY A 256 -5.43 -0.18 -18.89
N LEU A 257 -5.08 0.96 -18.32
CA LEU A 257 -6.04 1.96 -17.87
C LEU A 257 -6.76 2.66 -19.06
N ASP A 258 -6.08 2.90 -20.17
CA ASP A 258 -6.71 3.45 -21.38
C ASP A 258 -7.73 2.48 -22.00
N VAL A 259 -7.48 1.18 -21.89
CA VAL A 259 -8.45 0.15 -22.29
C VAL A 259 -9.66 0.15 -21.35
N GLN A 260 -9.47 0.39 -20.06
CA GLN A 260 -10.58 0.42 -19.07
C GLN A 260 -11.64 1.47 -19.43
N LYS A 261 -11.25 2.65 -19.94
CA LYS A 261 -12.17 3.70 -20.40
C LYS A 261 -13.14 3.22 -21.51
N LYS A 262 -12.79 2.13 -22.21
CA LYS A 262 -13.59 1.56 -23.30
C LYS A 262 -14.46 0.37 -22.84
N THR A 263 -14.51 0.08 -21.56
CA THR A 263 -15.14 -1.15 -20.99
C THR A 263 -16.31 -0.87 -20.06
N ASP A 264 -16.99 0.27 -20.18
CA ASP A 264 -18.17 0.66 -19.40
C ASP A 264 -17.98 0.52 -17.87
N GLY A 265 -16.76 0.80 -17.36
CA GLY A 265 -16.43 0.76 -15.95
C GLY A 265 -17.08 1.91 -15.19
N SER A 266 -17.83 1.59 -14.11
CA SER A 266 -18.40 2.61 -13.21
C SER A 266 -17.43 2.96 -12.08
N VAL A 267 -16.67 1.96 -11.59
CA VAL A 267 -15.76 2.08 -10.46
C VAL A 267 -14.37 1.62 -10.87
N ASN A 268 -13.38 2.44 -10.57
CA ASN A 268 -11.97 2.07 -10.75
C ASN A 268 -11.36 1.67 -9.40
N ILE A 269 -10.71 0.51 -9.40
CA ILE A 269 -9.91 0.02 -8.28
C ILE A 269 -8.46 -0.03 -8.75
N ILE A 270 -7.57 0.67 -8.04
CA ILE A 270 -6.14 0.61 -8.32
C ILE A 270 -5.47 -0.04 -7.12
N GLY A 271 -5.02 -1.28 -7.32
CA GLY A 271 -4.42 -2.09 -6.26
C GLY A 271 -3.26 -1.38 -5.58
N GLU A 272 -2.39 -0.75 -6.37
CA GLU A 272 -1.31 0.10 -5.89
C GLU A 272 -0.95 1.17 -6.94
N VAL A 273 -0.85 2.42 -6.49
CA VAL A 273 -0.30 3.51 -7.31
C VAL A 273 1.22 3.50 -7.14
N ALA A 274 1.90 2.69 -7.96
CA ALA A 274 3.33 2.43 -7.84
C ALA A 274 4.19 3.30 -8.77
N THR A 275 3.63 3.81 -9.87
CA THR A 275 4.38 4.57 -10.89
C THR A 275 3.75 5.92 -11.20
N ASP A 276 4.57 6.88 -11.65
CA ASP A 276 4.12 8.22 -12.01
C ASP A 276 3.04 8.21 -13.13
N PRO A 277 3.15 7.40 -14.21
CA PRO A 277 2.11 7.31 -15.22
C PRO A 277 0.76 6.82 -14.67
N VAL A 278 0.74 5.81 -13.80
CA VAL A 278 -0.47 5.29 -13.15
C VAL A 278 -1.12 6.35 -12.26
N ALA A 279 -0.32 7.07 -11.45
CA ALA A 279 -0.80 8.16 -10.61
C ALA A 279 -1.45 9.27 -11.45
N SER A 280 -0.76 9.71 -12.47
CA SER A 280 -1.21 10.78 -13.37
C SER A 280 -2.50 10.41 -14.11
N TRP A 281 -2.56 9.19 -14.64
CA TRP A 281 -3.74 8.69 -15.29
C TRP A 281 -4.92 8.55 -14.36
N MET A 282 -4.69 8.02 -13.14
CA MET A 282 -5.73 7.86 -12.12
C MET A 282 -6.43 9.20 -11.82
N ILE A 283 -5.68 10.26 -11.59
CA ILE A 283 -6.24 11.60 -11.33
C ILE A 283 -7.10 12.06 -12.51
N GLN A 284 -6.61 11.91 -13.73
CA GLN A 284 -7.37 12.30 -14.94
C GLN A 284 -8.64 11.44 -15.13
N ALA A 285 -8.53 10.13 -14.92
CA ALA A 285 -9.68 9.23 -15.08
C ALA A 285 -10.75 9.46 -14.01
N ALA A 286 -10.35 9.78 -12.79
CA ALA A 286 -11.26 10.08 -11.70
C ALA A 286 -12.09 11.36 -11.96
N GLN A 287 -11.59 12.27 -12.77
CA GLN A 287 -12.33 13.48 -13.15
C GLN A 287 -13.42 13.25 -14.21
N VAL A 288 -13.21 12.32 -15.15
CA VAL A 288 -14.04 12.26 -16.37
C VAL A 288 -14.64 10.89 -16.67
N ALA A 289 -14.08 9.78 -16.15
CA ALA A 289 -14.37 8.46 -16.69
C ALA A 289 -15.06 7.49 -15.71
N SER A 290 -15.01 7.74 -14.41
CA SER A 290 -15.60 6.85 -13.41
C SER A 290 -16.46 7.61 -12.40
N LYS A 291 -17.42 6.92 -11.78
CA LYS A 291 -18.19 7.51 -10.66
C LYS A 291 -17.27 7.79 -9.48
N PHE A 292 -16.40 6.84 -9.15
CA PHE A 292 -15.38 7.00 -8.13
C PHE A 292 -14.21 6.02 -8.29
N THR A 293 -13.16 6.26 -7.53
CA THR A 293 -11.94 5.46 -7.55
C THR A 293 -11.49 5.14 -6.14
N LEU A 294 -11.11 3.87 -5.90
CA LEU A 294 -10.42 3.44 -4.68
C LEU A 294 -8.99 3.04 -5.05
N PHE A 295 -8.01 3.49 -4.28
CA PHE A 295 -6.61 3.17 -4.56
C PHE A 295 -5.75 3.07 -3.32
N THR A 296 -4.62 2.37 -3.41
CA THR A 296 -3.63 2.33 -2.31
C THR A 296 -2.35 3.10 -2.68
N HIS A 297 -1.72 3.69 -1.67
CA HIS A 297 -0.48 4.45 -1.82
C HIS A 297 0.41 4.33 -0.56
N HIS A 298 1.72 4.59 -0.69
CA HIS A 298 2.69 4.48 0.41
C HIS A 298 2.97 5.81 1.15
N ALA A 299 2.14 6.81 0.99
CA ALA A 299 2.33 8.09 1.69
C ALA A 299 2.20 7.92 3.22
N LYS A 300 2.99 8.67 3.98
CA LYS A 300 3.00 8.65 5.45
C LYS A 300 2.04 9.67 6.07
N THR A 301 1.72 10.73 5.34
CA THR A 301 0.81 11.78 5.77
C THR A 301 -0.06 12.22 4.61
N PHE A 302 -1.21 12.85 4.90
CA PHE A 302 -2.08 13.37 3.87
C PHE A 302 -1.38 14.41 2.96
N PRO A 303 -0.64 15.41 3.48
CA PRO A 303 0.13 16.34 2.63
C PRO A 303 1.19 15.63 1.76
N ASN A 304 1.82 14.57 2.27
CA ASN A 304 2.77 13.79 1.48
C ASN A 304 2.08 13.05 0.33
N LEU A 305 0.83 12.60 0.51
CA LEU A 305 0.04 11.99 -0.56
C LEU A 305 -0.24 13.00 -1.67
N VAL A 306 -0.76 14.17 -1.32
CA VAL A 306 -1.05 15.25 -2.29
C VAL A 306 0.23 15.63 -3.03
N THR A 307 1.34 15.85 -2.31
CA THR A 307 2.64 16.18 -2.90
C THR A 307 3.15 15.08 -3.84
N ALA A 308 3.03 13.81 -3.46
CA ALA A 308 3.46 12.67 -4.28
C ALA A 308 2.67 12.61 -5.59
N LEU A 309 1.35 12.67 -5.53
CA LEU A 309 0.47 12.65 -6.71
C LEU A 309 0.72 13.85 -7.64
N ARG A 310 0.83 15.07 -7.08
CA ARG A 310 1.22 16.27 -7.82
C ARG A 310 2.55 16.10 -8.57
N ASN A 311 3.56 15.61 -7.86
CA ASN A 311 4.89 15.41 -8.45
C ASN A 311 4.87 14.36 -9.56
N SER A 312 4.05 13.32 -9.44
CA SER A 312 3.85 12.34 -10.50
C SER A 312 3.25 12.98 -11.76
N MET A 313 2.26 13.86 -11.60
CA MET A 313 1.67 14.59 -12.73
C MET A 313 2.67 15.53 -13.44
N LEU A 314 3.58 16.14 -12.67
CA LEU A 314 4.65 16.97 -13.22
C LEU A 314 5.71 16.14 -13.95
N ARG A 315 6.14 15.01 -13.39
CA ARG A 315 7.17 14.13 -13.99
C ARG A 315 6.68 13.48 -15.30
N THR A 316 5.41 13.15 -15.39
CA THR A 316 4.82 12.62 -16.64
C THR A 316 4.67 13.69 -17.73
N GLY A 317 4.86 14.97 -17.39
CA GLY A 317 4.75 16.09 -18.34
C GLY A 317 3.32 16.46 -18.74
N VAL A 318 2.31 15.83 -18.12
CA VAL A 318 0.88 16.15 -18.35
C VAL A 318 0.58 17.58 -17.90
N PHE A 319 1.17 18.02 -16.82
CA PHE A 319 1.10 19.39 -16.35
C PHE A 319 2.51 19.97 -16.21
N LYS A 320 2.65 21.25 -16.58
CA LYS A 320 3.91 22.00 -16.45
C LYS A 320 3.89 22.97 -15.25
N ASN A 321 2.70 23.24 -14.72
CA ASN A 321 2.49 24.16 -13.63
C ASN A 321 2.15 23.39 -12.35
N GLU A 322 2.90 23.66 -11.29
CA GLU A 322 2.76 23.01 -9.98
C GLU A 322 1.38 23.28 -9.36
N LYS A 323 0.92 24.55 -9.42
CA LYS A 323 -0.38 24.95 -8.90
C LYS A 323 -1.51 24.17 -9.58
N THR A 324 -1.52 24.13 -10.91
CA THR A 324 -2.54 23.42 -11.68
C THR A 324 -2.51 21.92 -11.39
N ALA A 325 -1.34 21.31 -11.28
CA ALA A 325 -1.22 19.89 -10.93
C ALA A 325 -1.77 19.60 -9.53
N GLU A 326 -1.47 20.46 -8.54
CA GLU A 326 -1.99 20.30 -7.18
C GLU A 326 -3.50 20.53 -7.12
N GLU A 327 -4.03 21.55 -7.80
CA GLU A 327 -5.48 21.79 -7.93
C GLU A 327 -6.21 20.56 -8.45
N GLN A 328 -5.67 19.91 -9.48
CA GLN A 328 -6.27 18.69 -10.02
C GLN A 328 -6.30 17.54 -9.01
N VAL A 329 -5.23 17.37 -8.24
CA VAL A 329 -5.18 16.34 -7.19
C VAL A 329 -6.22 16.60 -6.11
N VAL A 330 -6.29 17.82 -5.58
CA VAL A 330 -7.18 18.14 -4.44
C VAL A 330 -8.65 18.18 -4.83
N GLN A 331 -8.97 18.49 -6.08
CA GLN A 331 -10.35 18.42 -6.61
C GLN A 331 -10.86 16.98 -6.74
N VAL A 332 -9.97 16.03 -6.97
CA VAL A 332 -10.30 14.61 -7.15
C VAL A 332 -10.36 13.87 -5.82
N LEU A 333 -9.37 14.08 -4.96
CA LEU A 333 -9.21 13.32 -3.72
C LEU A 333 -10.20 13.80 -2.64
N ASN A 334 -11.16 12.95 -2.26
CA ASN A 334 -12.13 13.31 -1.22
C ASN A 334 -11.64 12.87 0.16
N PHE A 335 -11.19 11.61 0.32
CA PHE A 335 -10.80 11.06 1.62
C PHE A 335 -9.52 10.23 1.55
N ASP A 336 -8.78 10.22 2.66
CA ASP A 336 -7.63 9.34 2.90
C ASP A 336 -7.83 8.51 4.15
N ILE A 337 -7.71 7.20 4.04
CA ILE A 337 -7.71 6.25 5.16
C ILE A 337 -6.26 5.87 5.45
N HIS A 338 -5.72 6.39 6.54
CA HIS A 338 -4.33 6.10 6.90
C HIS A 338 -4.22 4.93 7.86
N LEU A 339 -3.50 3.90 7.44
CA LEU A 339 -3.28 2.68 8.20
C LEU A 339 -1.91 2.68 8.85
N LYS A 340 -1.86 2.18 10.08
CA LYS A 340 -0.62 1.92 10.81
C LYS A 340 -0.52 0.46 11.26
N LYS A 341 0.72 0.05 11.50
CA LYS A 341 1.07 -1.19 12.17
C LYS A 341 1.99 -0.84 13.33
N ASP A 342 1.63 -1.26 14.54
CA ASP A 342 2.48 -1.07 15.71
C ASP A 342 3.66 -2.08 15.74
N PHE A 343 4.56 -1.90 16.69
CA PHE A 343 5.73 -2.77 16.85
C PHE A 343 5.35 -4.21 17.26
N ARG A 344 4.14 -4.44 17.80
CA ARG A 344 3.61 -5.77 18.13
C ARG A 344 2.94 -6.45 16.94
N GLY A 345 2.80 -5.73 15.83
CA GLY A 345 2.18 -6.23 14.60
C GLY A 345 0.67 -5.98 14.50
N LYS A 346 0.07 -5.29 15.48
CA LYS A 346 -1.34 -4.88 15.43
C LYS A 346 -1.51 -3.83 14.34
N ARG A 347 -2.53 -4.01 13.50
CA ARG A 347 -2.90 -3.10 12.41
C ARG A 347 -4.15 -2.34 12.81
N TYR A 348 -4.20 -1.05 12.52
CA TYR A 348 -5.34 -0.20 12.83
C TYR A 348 -5.45 0.98 11.85
N VAL A 349 -6.63 1.55 11.73
CA VAL A 349 -6.83 2.82 11.04
C VAL A 349 -6.40 3.93 11.99
N GLU A 350 -5.34 4.66 11.66
CA GLU A 350 -4.90 5.78 12.50
C GLU A 350 -5.87 6.95 12.40
N ARG A 351 -6.32 7.26 11.18
CA ARG A 351 -7.22 8.35 10.90
C ARG A 351 -7.91 8.20 9.55
N ILE A 352 -9.06 8.82 9.42
CA ILE A 352 -9.71 9.11 8.13
C ILE A 352 -9.73 10.62 7.97
N THR A 353 -9.13 11.11 6.89
CA THR A 353 -8.93 12.53 6.61
C THR A 353 -9.78 12.96 5.41
N GLU A 354 -10.55 14.02 5.55
CA GLU A 354 -11.24 14.69 4.45
C GLU A 354 -10.34 15.75 3.82
N CYS A 355 -10.23 15.75 2.49
CA CYS A 355 -9.63 16.82 1.71
C CYS A 355 -10.66 17.90 1.43
N ILE A 356 -10.33 19.14 1.69
CA ILE A 356 -11.22 20.29 1.50
C ILE A 356 -10.51 21.28 0.58
N PRO A 357 -10.84 21.31 -0.72
CA PRO A 357 -10.32 22.30 -1.65
C PRO A 357 -10.69 23.71 -1.21
N ILE A 358 -9.78 24.65 -1.34
CA ILE A 358 -10.06 26.06 -1.09
C ILE A 358 -10.45 26.70 -2.42
N GLU A 359 -11.69 27.17 -2.52
CA GLU A 359 -12.09 27.97 -3.68
C GLU A 359 -11.31 29.28 -3.71
N ASP A 360 -10.59 29.51 -4.79
CA ASP A 360 -9.90 30.78 -5.00
C ASP A 360 -10.94 31.85 -5.39
N LYS A 361 -11.61 32.40 -4.39
CA LYS A 361 -12.48 33.57 -4.61
C LYS A 361 -11.60 34.77 -4.88
N ASN A 362 -11.38 35.06 -6.15
CA ASN A 362 -10.70 36.25 -6.64
C ASN A 362 -11.54 37.52 -6.35
N GLU A 363 -11.74 37.84 -5.09
CA GLU A 363 -12.32 39.11 -4.67
C GLU A 363 -11.22 40.20 -4.61
N TYR A 364 -10.72 40.60 -5.78
CA TYR A 364 -10.00 41.86 -5.85
C TYR A 364 -11.04 42.97 -5.82
N THR A 365 -11.14 43.64 -4.69
CA THR A 365 -12.01 44.79 -4.57
C THR A 365 -11.42 45.95 -5.36
N PHE A 366 -11.98 46.27 -6.53
CA PHE A 366 -11.61 47.48 -7.30
C PHE A 366 -12.06 48.76 -6.62
N GLU A 367 -12.14 48.79 -5.29
CA GLU A 367 -12.62 49.91 -4.49
C GLU A 367 -11.67 51.12 -4.54
N HIS A 368 -10.39 50.96 -4.98
CA HIS A 368 -9.46 52.04 -5.22
C HIS A 368 -10.04 53.09 -6.16
N ARG A 369 -10.96 52.75 -7.07
CA ARG A 369 -11.65 53.68 -7.99
C ARG A 369 -12.70 54.54 -7.29
N LYS A 370 -13.21 54.13 -6.16
CA LYS A 370 -14.20 54.83 -5.33
C LYS A 370 -13.54 55.81 -4.37
N GLU A 371 -12.26 55.67 -4.13
CA GLU A 371 -11.51 56.57 -3.23
C GLU A 371 -11.28 57.94 -3.87
N LYS A 372 -11.56 58.98 -3.09
CA LYS A 372 -11.49 60.39 -3.55
C LYS A 372 -10.06 60.95 -3.39
N THR A 373 -9.32 60.48 -2.43
CA THR A 373 -7.96 60.95 -2.15
C THR A 373 -6.90 60.09 -2.83
N LEU A 374 -5.80 60.69 -3.19
CA LEU A 374 -4.67 59.99 -3.82
C LEU A 374 -4.06 58.98 -2.82
N GLU A 375 -3.95 59.37 -1.56
CA GLU A 375 -3.46 58.55 -0.45
C GLU A 375 -4.33 57.30 -0.26
N GLY A 376 -5.65 57.44 -0.16
CA GLY A 376 -6.55 56.29 -0.06
C GLY A 376 -6.55 55.37 -1.28
N LYS A 377 -6.26 55.88 -2.48
CA LYS A 377 -6.06 55.05 -3.67
C LYS A 377 -4.79 54.21 -3.58
N PHE A 378 -3.70 54.78 -3.05
CA PHE A 378 -2.44 54.06 -2.86
C PHE A 378 -2.57 53.03 -1.76
N ASP A 379 -3.19 53.32 -0.61
CA ASP A 379 -3.37 52.37 0.47
C ASP A 379 -4.14 51.13 -0.05
N LYS A 380 -5.25 51.34 -0.71
CA LYS A 380 -6.02 50.21 -1.30
C LYS A 380 -5.29 49.48 -2.42
N PHE A 381 -4.41 50.15 -3.17
CA PHE A 381 -3.56 49.47 -4.14
C PHE A 381 -2.53 48.58 -3.44
N PHE A 382 -1.90 49.08 -2.36
CA PHE A 382 -0.95 48.31 -1.58
C PHE A 382 -1.62 47.11 -0.88
N ASP A 383 -2.82 47.31 -0.33
CA ASP A 383 -3.60 46.21 0.26
C ASP A 383 -3.89 45.11 -0.77
N ASN A 384 -4.36 45.48 -1.96
CA ASN A 384 -4.62 44.53 -3.05
C ASN A 384 -3.31 43.87 -3.55
N ALA A 385 -2.22 44.63 -3.64
CA ALA A 385 -0.93 44.10 -4.05
C ALA A 385 -0.37 43.11 -3.00
N THR A 386 -0.46 43.46 -1.72
CA THR A 386 -0.07 42.59 -0.60
C THR A 386 -0.86 41.32 -0.64
N HIS A 387 -2.18 41.41 -0.79
CA HIS A 387 -3.07 40.24 -0.89
C HIS A 387 -2.77 39.39 -2.13
N TYR A 388 -2.42 40.03 -3.27
CA TYR A 388 -1.97 39.31 -4.45
C TYR A 388 -0.66 38.54 -4.20
N PHE A 389 0.31 39.19 -3.56
CA PHE A 389 1.60 38.54 -3.27
C PHE A 389 1.44 37.42 -2.23
N GLU A 390 0.64 37.60 -1.19
CA GLU A 390 0.30 36.53 -0.23
C GLU A 390 -0.33 35.32 -0.94
N LYS A 391 -1.29 35.55 -1.81
CA LYS A 391 -1.91 34.46 -2.62
C LYS A 391 -0.93 33.77 -3.58
N VAL A 392 0.07 34.48 -4.09
CA VAL A 392 1.06 33.90 -4.99
C VAL A 392 2.17 33.16 -4.24
N THR A 393 2.54 33.64 -3.04
CA THR A 393 3.61 33.06 -2.22
C THR A 393 3.10 31.99 -1.26
N ASP A 394 1.96 32.21 -0.59
CA ASP A 394 1.32 31.25 0.33
C ASP A 394 0.26 30.44 -0.39
N ARG A 395 0.75 29.46 -1.16
CA ARG A 395 -0.09 28.59 -2.01
C ARG A 395 -0.82 27.52 -1.23
N GLN A 396 -1.73 27.89 -0.35
CA GLN A 396 -2.61 26.90 0.27
C GLN A 396 -3.83 26.66 -0.62
N LEU A 397 -3.82 25.55 -1.38
CA LEU A 397 -4.91 25.17 -2.30
C LEU A 397 -5.96 24.31 -1.62
N TYR A 398 -5.69 23.77 -0.45
CA TYR A 398 -6.59 22.91 0.29
C TYR A 398 -6.34 23.03 1.79
N THR A 399 -7.36 22.68 2.55
CA THR A 399 -7.23 22.29 3.95
C THR A 399 -7.63 20.82 4.09
N TYR A 400 -7.36 20.25 5.25
CA TYR A 400 -7.79 18.89 5.54
C TYR A 400 -8.13 18.77 7.02
N ARG A 401 -9.03 17.85 7.34
CA ARG A 401 -9.39 17.55 8.73
C ARG A 401 -9.65 16.07 8.91
N ASN A 402 -9.34 15.57 10.08
CA ASN A 402 -9.65 14.20 10.43
C ASN A 402 -11.12 14.10 10.83
N ILE A 403 -11.84 13.17 10.22
CA ILE A 403 -13.24 12.87 10.55
C ILE A 403 -13.34 11.67 11.49
N LEU A 404 -12.30 10.85 11.54
CA LEU A 404 -12.12 9.74 12.46
C LEU A 404 -10.66 9.66 12.89
N GLU A 405 -10.40 9.39 14.17
CA GLU A 405 -9.08 9.17 14.73
C GLU A 405 -9.08 7.98 15.71
N TYR A 406 -7.96 7.27 15.76
CA TYR A 406 -7.71 6.23 16.76
C TYR A 406 -6.86 6.81 17.88
N VAL A 407 -7.46 6.97 19.07
CA VAL A 407 -6.82 7.58 20.23
C VAL A 407 -6.97 6.64 21.42
N ASP A 408 -5.88 6.33 22.11
CA ASP A 408 -5.83 5.54 23.34
C ASP A 408 -6.58 4.19 23.29
N GLY A 409 -6.63 3.56 22.11
CA GLY A 409 -7.27 2.26 21.94
C GLY A 409 -8.74 2.31 21.51
N GLU A 410 -9.26 3.49 21.17
CA GLU A 410 -10.64 3.73 20.76
C GLU A 410 -10.72 4.50 19.45
N TYR A 411 -11.69 4.18 18.60
CA TYR A 411 -12.03 4.96 17.41
C TYR A 411 -13.02 6.06 17.76
N LEU A 412 -12.66 7.28 17.44
CA LEU A 412 -13.48 8.47 17.71
C LEU A 412 -13.84 9.18 16.41
N ILE A 413 -15.13 9.41 16.20
CA ILE A 413 -15.59 10.32 15.15
C ILE A 413 -15.38 11.75 15.67
N THR A 414 -14.50 12.50 14.99
CA THR A 414 -14.02 13.80 15.48
C THR A 414 -14.75 14.99 14.83
N ASN A 415 -14.55 15.21 13.54
CA ASN A 415 -15.13 16.34 12.84
C ASN A 415 -16.23 15.92 11.86
N PRO A 416 -17.23 16.76 11.62
CA PRO A 416 -18.24 16.50 10.60
C PRO A 416 -17.64 16.53 9.19
N ILE A 417 -18.19 15.74 8.27
CA ILE A 417 -17.93 15.86 6.84
C ILE A 417 -18.50 17.19 6.32
N THR A 418 -17.86 17.80 5.31
CA THR A 418 -18.35 19.05 4.69
C THR A 418 -19.72 18.85 4.05
N GLU A 419 -20.53 19.90 4.04
CA GLU A 419 -21.87 19.88 3.41
C GLU A 419 -21.79 19.52 1.92
N GLU A 420 -20.73 19.93 1.26
CA GLU A 420 -20.48 19.57 -0.14
C GLU A 420 -20.34 18.06 -0.33
N ASN A 421 -19.46 17.42 0.48
CA ASN A 421 -19.29 15.96 0.43
C ASN A 421 -20.56 15.23 0.91
N LEU A 422 -21.24 15.71 1.98
CA LEU A 422 -22.51 15.12 2.43
C LEU A 422 -23.57 15.13 1.33
N ARG A 423 -23.73 16.25 0.61
CA ARG A 423 -24.64 16.36 -0.52
C ARG A 423 -24.28 15.39 -1.64
N GLY A 424 -23.00 15.41 -2.07
CA GLY A 424 -22.55 14.52 -3.15
C GLY A 424 -22.60 13.04 -2.78
N MET A 425 -22.52 12.68 -1.49
CA MET A 425 -22.74 11.30 -1.03
C MET A 425 -24.21 10.89 -1.17
N ARG A 426 -25.16 11.74 -0.74
CA ARG A 426 -26.61 11.47 -0.88
C ARG A 426 -27.03 11.27 -2.33
N GLU A 427 -26.47 12.03 -3.25
CA GLU A 427 -26.77 11.93 -4.70
C GLU A 427 -26.40 10.55 -5.29
N ASN A 428 -25.56 9.77 -4.62
CA ASN A 428 -25.08 8.48 -5.09
C ASN A 428 -25.56 7.28 -4.27
N MET A 429 -26.34 7.50 -3.23
CA MET A 429 -26.89 6.46 -2.35
C MET A 429 -28.33 6.11 -2.73
N ASP A 430 -28.75 4.89 -2.43
CA ASP A 430 -30.16 4.47 -2.48
C ASP A 430 -30.96 5.15 -1.36
N GLU A 431 -32.28 5.27 -1.53
CA GLU A 431 -33.16 5.94 -0.56
C GLU A 431 -33.04 5.37 0.87
N SER A 432 -32.95 4.04 1.00
CA SER A 432 -32.77 3.37 2.30
C SER A 432 -31.43 3.71 2.95
N ASP A 433 -30.35 3.79 2.14
CA ASP A 433 -29.02 4.15 2.63
C ASP A 433 -28.95 5.64 3.02
N ILE A 434 -29.68 6.51 2.33
CA ILE A 434 -29.78 7.95 2.69
C ILE A 434 -30.44 8.11 4.07
N GLU A 435 -31.53 7.38 4.35
CA GLU A 435 -32.20 7.45 5.65
C GLU A 435 -31.27 6.99 6.80
N GLU A 436 -30.53 5.91 6.61
CA GLU A 436 -29.57 5.42 7.59
C GLU A 436 -28.39 6.38 7.76
N PHE A 437 -27.87 6.89 6.66
CA PHE A 437 -26.79 7.87 6.65
C PHE A 437 -27.19 9.17 7.36
N ASP A 438 -28.40 9.67 7.14
CA ASP A 438 -28.88 10.87 7.82
C ASP A 438 -29.01 10.66 9.34
N LYS A 439 -29.45 9.48 9.78
CA LYS A 439 -29.43 9.10 11.22
C LYS A 439 -28.01 9.07 11.78
N PHE A 440 -27.04 8.56 10.99
CA PHE A 440 -25.63 8.58 11.37
C PHE A 440 -25.09 10.01 11.52
N VAL A 441 -25.38 10.89 10.55
CA VAL A 441 -25.00 12.31 10.56
C VAL A 441 -25.60 13.02 11.78
N GLU A 442 -26.90 12.76 12.08
CA GLU A 442 -27.55 13.32 13.26
C GLU A 442 -26.94 12.87 14.57
N ARG A 443 -26.65 11.56 14.70
CA ARG A 443 -26.07 10.95 15.89
C ARG A 443 -24.71 11.52 16.24
N HIS A 444 -23.86 11.75 15.23
CA HIS A 444 -22.46 12.09 15.46
C HIS A 444 -22.17 13.59 15.35
N TRP A 445 -22.91 14.34 14.53
CA TRP A 445 -22.52 15.72 14.17
C TRP A 445 -23.54 16.80 14.49
N LYS A 446 -24.82 16.48 14.73
CA LYS A 446 -25.82 17.50 15.14
C LYS A 446 -25.75 17.83 16.64
N ASP A 447 -25.25 16.94 17.50
CA ASP A 447 -25.13 17.22 18.93
C ASP A 447 -23.74 17.82 19.27
N ASN A 448 -23.66 19.14 19.13
CA ASN A 448 -22.43 19.95 19.22
C ASN A 448 -21.69 19.92 20.58
N ARG A 449 -22.17 19.19 21.59
CA ARG A 449 -21.57 19.21 22.93
C ARG A 449 -20.38 18.25 23.08
N LYS A 450 -20.39 17.11 22.39
CA LYS A 450 -19.30 16.13 22.43
C LYS A 450 -18.13 16.51 21.52
N THR A 451 -18.41 17.17 20.40
CA THR A 451 -17.40 17.56 19.40
C THR A 451 -16.45 18.65 19.92
N LYS A 452 -16.90 19.55 20.80
CA LYS A 452 -16.04 20.60 21.39
C LYS A 452 -14.94 20.05 22.31
N GLN A 453 -15.19 18.97 23.04
CA GLN A 453 -14.17 18.37 23.93
C GLN A 453 -13.03 17.70 23.15
N ALA A 454 -13.31 17.04 22.01
CA ALA A 454 -12.28 16.41 21.19
C ALA A 454 -11.36 17.45 20.49
N VAL A 455 -11.91 18.58 20.07
CA VAL A 455 -11.13 19.69 19.46
C VAL A 455 -10.19 20.33 20.46
N GLU A 456 -10.62 20.56 21.70
CA GLU A 456 -9.79 21.13 22.76
C GLU A 456 -8.60 20.21 23.14
N VAL A 457 -8.80 18.90 23.15
CA VAL A 457 -7.71 17.92 23.41
C VAL A 457 -6.70 17.91 22.28
N SER A 458 -7.12 17.97 21.02
CA SER A 458 -6.21 17.95 19.86
C SER A 458 -5.40 19.24 19.72
N GLU A 459 -5.95 20.38 20.11
CA GLU A 459 -5.23 21.68 20.12
C GLU A 459 -4.23 21.81 21.26
N GLN A 460 -4.50 21.19 22.43
CA GLN A 460 -3.56 21.19 23.55
C GLN A 460 -2.30 20.35 23.27
N ILE A 461 -2.42 19.28 22.49
CA ILE A 461 -1.29 18.41 22.09
C ILE A 461 -0.38 19.10 21.05
N LYS A 462 -0.90 20.05 20.26
CA LYS A 462 -0.16 20.72 19.17
C LYS A 462 0.61 21.98 19.60
N LYS A 463 0.54 22.42 20.85
CA LYS A 463 1.33 23.59 21.30
C LYS A 463 2.79 23.20 21.50
N PRO A 464 3.74 23.70 20.70
CA PRO A 464 5.16 23.42 20.93
C PRO A 464 5.57 24.03 22.27
N VAL A 465 6.21 23.22 23.10
CA VAL A 465 6.83 23.67 24.35
C VAL A 465 7.84 24.78 24.01
N ARG A 466 7.50 26.03 24.30
CA ARG A 466 8.45 27.17 24.20
C ARG A 466 9.58 26.90 25.16
N ARG A 467 10.73 26.45 24.68
CA ARG A 467 11.99 26.48 25.44
C ARG A 467 12.32 27.92 25.75
N GLY A 468 12.16 28.29 27.00
CA GLY A 468 12.52 29.59 27.49
C GLY A 468 14.01 29.88 27.23
N ARG A 469 14.28 30.99 26.54
CA ARG A 469 15.63 31.54 26.44
C ARG A 469 16.06 31.96 27.86
N LYS A 470 17.14 31.37 28.38
CA LYS A 470 17.83 31.88 29.56
C LYS A 470 18.40 33.28 29.25
N PRO A 471 18.25 34.24 30.15
CA PRO A 471 18.88 35.58 29.98
C PRO A 471 20.39 35.43 29.99
N LYS A 472 21.05 36.08 29.02
CA LYS A 472 22.51 36.31 29.07
C LYS A 472 22.80 37.30 30.17
N ASN A 473 23.42 36.83 31.24
CA ASN A 473 24.08 37.73 32.21
C ASN A 473 25.27 38.40 31.53
N GLY A 474 25.20 39.68 31.45
CA GLY A 474 26.36 40.50 31.15
C GLY A 474 27.34 40.49 32.35
N ASN A 475 28.61 40.32 32.07
CA ASN A 475 29.65 40.74 32.97
C ASN A 475 30.55 41.73 32.24
N GLN A 476 30.56 42.91 32.84
CA GLN A 476 31.56 43.96 32.60
C GLN A 476 32.85 43.62 33.34
N SER A 477 33.92 44.28 32.85
CA SER A 477 35.21 44.62 33.49
C SER A 477 36.26 43.47 33.57
N ILE A 478 37.39 43.57 33.05
CA ILE A 478 38.51 44.52 32.99
C ILE A 478 39.37 44.12 31.81
#